data_87f6a7e1fe968597ff601fe154590838
#
_entry.id   87f6a7e1fe968597ff601fe154590838
#
_cell.length_a   1.000
_cell.length_b   1.000
_cell.length_c   1.000
_cell.angle_alpha   90.00
_cell.angle_beta   90.00
_cell.angle_gamma   90.00
#
_symmetry.space_group_name_H-M   'P 1'
#
loop_
_entity.id
_entity.type
_entity.pdbx_description
1 polymer ?
#
loop_
_entity_poly.entity_id
_entity_poly.type
_entity_poly.pdbx_seq_one_letter_code
_entity_poly.pdbx_strand_id
1 'polypeptide(L)'
;MKYPKSGNYRSAIVMKDLDFDGTDEAIAFYRTASENKAEVHMLVMYCANGGWKLSENCTIDATDVDCVDFADVTGNGTLEILSGYTTYNSSVNNLACHSYSGGKTTGLTVESSYSSFYCADFDGNGINEVMLLSLYNTENDATANMLVYSEERNCLYSKSTVKMDPNITRFKNLSVTATENSQNALIVDGCFANDDTVTQIIYFNNELSVLRNPLFKEKDKNITQRSADVLCADINNDSVIEIPVVNQLPSASDEDKSNVAYKTSWNTFYQQSEILNHISDQIIDYDNGYSFTVPEGWIDGTYTVRFDKEKQAMCFFEWYDGTLGEKLFEIRAFKLEQWDIGEDSDAYTLIYKSDSTAYAFADVNEDNNLSVSEDDIKTAFSLLTVNNI
;
A
#
# COMPACT_ATOMS: atom_id res chain seq x y z
N MET A 1 -10.24 28.58 -8.33
CA MET A 1 -9.49 27.36 -8.68
C MET A 1 -9.86 26.25 -7.72
N LYS A 2 -9.92 25.02 -8.21
CA LYS A 2 -10.02 23.79 -7.42
C LYS A 2 -8.79 22.95 -7.73
N TYR A 3 -8.45 22.01 -6.87
CA TYR A 3 -7.38 21.06 -7.08
C TYR A 3 -7.77 19.71 -6.47
N PRO A 4 -7.24 18.60 -6.99
CA PRO A 4 -7.53 17.27 -6.50
C PRO A 4 -7.18 17.13 -5.01
N LYS A 5 -8.05 16.51 -4.23
CA LYS A 5 -7.89 16.32 -2.78
C LYS A 5 -7.06 15.10 -2.42
N SER A 6 -7.08 14.10 -3.29
CA SER A 6 -6.39 12.84 -3.12
C SER A 6 -5.51 12.50 -4.33
N GLY A 7 -4.80 11.38 -4.29
CA GLY A 7 -3.92 10.91 -5.36
C GLY A 7 -2.59 11.65 -5.44
N ASN A 8 -1.86 11.42 -6.52
CA ASN A 8 -0.50 11.92 -6.73
C ASN A 8 -0.44 13.37 -7.24
N TYR A 9 -1.51 13.85 -7.88
CA TYR A 9 -1.56 15.13 -8.58
C TYR A 9 -2.44 16.13 -7.84
N ARG A 10 -1.93 16.74 -6.75
CA ARG A 10 -2.69 17.65 -5.87
C ARG A 10 -2.45 19.14 -6.12
N SER A 11 -1.85 19.50 -7.26
CA SER A 11 -1.58 20.90 -7.60
C SER A 11 -2.76 21.58 -8.29
N ALA A 12 -2.79 22.93 -8.26
CA ALA A 12 -3.83 23.71 -8.93
C ALA A 12 -3.76 23.61 -10.46
N ILE A 13 -2.57 23.35 -10.99
CA ILE A 13 -2.32 23.05 -12.40
C ILE A 13 -1.43 21.78 -12.40
N VAL A 14 -1.90 20.77 -13.10
CA VAL A 14 -1.16 19.54 -13.33
C VAL A 14 -0.55 19.62 -14.73
N MET A 15 0.75 19.40 -14.80
CA MET A 15 1.51 19.34 -16.06
C MET A 15 1.79 17.88 -16.38
N LYS A 16 1.43 17.45 -17.61
CA LYS A 16 1.60 16.07 -18.04
C LYS A 16 1.70 16.00 -19.56
N ASP A 17 2.73 15.36 -20.07
CA ASP A 17 2.85 15.03 -21.49
C ASP A 17 1.87 13.89 -21.80
N LEU A 18 0.73 14.22 -22.41
CA LEU A 18 -0.37 13.29 -22.64
C LEU A 18 -0.20 12.46 -23.92
N ASP A 19 0.47 13.00 -24.93
CA ASP A 19 0.66 12.34 -26.24
C ASP A 19 2.11 11.99 -26.56
N PHE A 20 3.00 12.12 -25.57
CA PHE A 20 4.42 11.80 -25.63
C PHE A 20 5.17 12.56 -26.73
N ASP A 21 4.74 13.80 -27.03
CA ASP A 21 5.41 14.67 -27.99
C ASP A 21 6.60 15.42 -27.38
N GLY A 22 6.83 15.30 -26.07
CA GLY A 22 7.87 15.93 -25.29
C GLY A 22 7.47 17.31 -24.75
N THR A 23 6.20 17.69 -24.87
CA THR A 23 5.64 18.95 -24.35
C THR A 23 4.46 18.65 -23.43
N ASP A 24 4.53 19.12 -22.20
CA ASP A 24 3.42 18.89 -21.25
C ASP A 24 2.19 19.68 -21.63
N GLU A 25 1.01 19.04 -21.53
CA GLU A 25 -0.29 19.67 -21.42
C GLU A 25 -0.52 20.19 -19.99
N ALA A 26 -1.35 21.22 -19.86
CA ALA A 26 -1.76 21.77 -18.58
C ALA A 26 -3.23 21.45 -18.28
N ILE A 27 -3.47 20.75 -17.19
CA ILE A 27 -4.80 20.40 -16.69
C ILE A 27 -5.09 21.22 -15.44
N ALA A 28 -6.22 21.95 -15.44
CA ALA A 28 -6.62 22.78 -14.31
C ALA A 28 -8.11 22.65 -14.03
N PHE A 29 -8.49 22.79 -12.77
CA PHE A 29 -9.87 22.70 -12.34
C PHE A 29 -10.34 24.00 -11.72
N TYR A 30 -11.59 24.38 -12.01
CA TYR A 30 -12.26 25.49 -11.34
C TYR A 30 -13.72 25.15 -11.10
N ARG A 31 -14.35 25.87 -10.18
CA ARG A 31 -15.76 25.70 -9.85
C ARG A 31 -16.50 26.99 -10.14
N THR A 32 -17.64 26.84 -10.77
CA THR A 32 -18.69 27.87 -10.83
C THR A 32 -19.83 27.47 -9.91
N ALA A 33 -20.52 28.45 -9.35
CA ALA A 33 -21.70 28.23 -8.53
C ALA A 33 -22.76 29.26 -8.92
N SER A 34 -23.95 28.79 -9.24
CA SER A 34 -25.19 29.57 -9.31
C SER A 34 -26.03 29.25 -8.06
N GLU A 35 -27.14 29.98 -7.87
CA GLU A 35 -28.01 29.82 -6.70
C GLU A 35 -28.51 28.37 -6.49
N ASN A 36 -28.57 27.56 -7.56
CA ASN A 36 -29.14 26.20 -7.51
C ASN A 36 -28.23 25.08 -8.06
N LYS A 37 -27.03 25.39 -8.55
CA LYS A 37 -26.13 24.39 -9.16
C LYS A 37 -24.66 24.72 -8.94
N ALA A 38 -23.89 23.73 -8.55
CA ALA A 38 -22.44 23.79 -8.55
C ALA A 38 -21.91 22.97 -9.73
N GLU A 39 -21.00 23.51 -10.49
CA GLU A 39 -20.36 22.84 -11.62
C GLU A 39 -18.84 22.92 -11.46
N VAL A 40 -18.17 21.79 -11.66
CA VAL A 40 -16.71 21.72 -11.77
C VAL A 40 -16.35 21.72 -13.26
N HIS A 41 -15.37 22.53 -13.61
CA HIS A 41 -14.83 22.60 -14.94
C HIS A 41 -13.41 22.10 -14.94
N MET A 42 -13.07 21.26 -15.92
CA MET A 42 -11.73 20.83 -16.23
C MET A 42 -11.26 21.54 -17.50
N LEU A 43 -10.21 22.35 -17.38
CA LEU A 43 -9.53 22.97 -18.51
C LEU A 43 -8.37 22.07 -18.93
N VAL A 44 -8.30 21.76 -20.22
CA VAL A 44 -7.14 21.12 -20.83
C VAL A 44 -6.53 22.10 -21.83
N MET A 45 -5.27 22.43 -21.64
CA MET A 45 -4.54 23.39 -22.47
C MET A 45 -3.26 22.76 -23.01
N TYR A 46 -2.90 23.12 -24.23
CA TYR A 46 -1.68 22.65 -24.89
C TYR A 46 -0.85 23.82 -25.42
N CYS A 47 0.44 23.61 -25.61
CA CYS A 47 1.34 24.64 -26.15
C CYS A 47 1.44 24.50 -27.68
N ALA A 48 1.14 25.59 -28.42
CA ALA A 48 1.34 25.64 -29.87
C ALA A 48 1.76 27.01 -30.32
N ASN A 49 2.78 27.06 -31.20
CA ASN A 49 3.36 28.31 -31.75
C ASN A 49 3.83 29.29 -30.66
N GLY A 50 4.39 28.75 -29.56
CA GLY A 50 4.95 29.53 -28.44
C GLY A 50 3.91 30.12 -27.50
N GLY A 51 2.65 29.67 -27.55
CA GLY A 51 1.60 30.08 -26.64
C GLY A 51 0.63 28.99 -26.26
N TRP A 52 -0.02 29.16 -25.11
CA TRP A 52 -1.05 28.23 -24.61
C TRP A 52 -2.38 28.39 -25.39
N LYS A 53 -2.94 27.27 -25.76
CA LYS A 53 -4.27 27.17 -26.38
C LYS A 53 -5.15 26.24 -25.56
N LEU A 54 -6.45 26.58 -25.54
CA LEU A 54 -7.46 25.75 -24.93
C LEU A 54 -7.79 24.58 -25.88
N SER A 55 -7.64 23.35 -25.38
CA SER A 55 -8.14 22.14 -26.03
C SER A 55 -9.63 21.96 -25.74
N GLU A 56 -10.00 21.97 -24.46
CA GLU A 56 -11.38 21.78 -24.03
C GLU A 56 -11.62 22.43 -22.65
N ASN A 57 -12.89 22.75 -22.40
CA ASN A 57 -13.43 23.17 -21.12
C ASN A 57 -14.58 22.23 -20.75
N CYS A 58 -14.27 21.09 -20.16
CA CYS A 58 -15.27 20.10 -19.79
C CYS A 58 -16.04 20.57 -18.56
N THR A 59 -17.37 20.52 -18.63
CA THR A 59 -18.26 20.88 -17.51
C THR A 59 -18.84 19.61 -16.91
N ILE A 60 -18.71 19.46 -15.59
CA ILE A 60 -19.13 18.29 -14.84
C ILE A 60 -20.05 18.72 -13.71
N ASP A 61 -21.21 18.07 -13.58
CA ASP A 61 -22.16 18.28 -12.48
C ASP A 61 -21.60 17.69 -11.18
N ALA A 62 -20.78 18.48 -10.49
CA ALA A 62 -20.05 18.08 -9.30
C ALA A 62 -19.82 19.25 -8.35
N THR A 63 -19.53 18.96 -7.11
CA THR A 63 -19.22 19.97 -6.08
C THR A 63 -17.73 20.16 -5.89
N ASP A 64 -16.93 19.12 -6.13
CA ASP A 64 -15.49 19.15 -5.93
C ASP A 64 -14.75 18.11 -6.80
N VAL A 65 -13.43 18.25 -6.88
CA VAL A 65 -12.51 17.29 -7.52
C VAL A 65 -11.94 16.40 -6.43
N ASP A 66 -12.08 15.09 -6.59
CA ASP A 66 -11.46 14.11 -5.69
C ASP A 66 -10.01 13.87 -6.08
N CYS A 67 -9.78 13.33 -7.27
CA CYS A 67 -8.45 13.01 -7.78
C CYS A 67 -8.35 13.20 -9.30
N VAL A 68 -7.12 13.14 -9.81
CA VAL A 68 -6.84 12.98 -11.24
C VAL A 68 -5.69 11.98 -11.39
N ASP A 69 -5.78 11.16 -12.42
CA ASP A 69 -4.73 10.21 -12.80
C ASP A 69 -4.65 10.10 -14.32
N PHE A 70 -3.58 9.49 -14.84
CA PHE A 70 -3.27 9.42 -16.26
C PHE A 70 -2.83 7.99 -16.63
N ALA A 71 -3.51 7.39 -17.59
CA ALA A 71 -3.17 6.05 -18.08
C ALA A 71 -3.65 5.88 -19.53
N ASP A 72 -2.92 5.13 -20.34
CA ASP A 72 -3.39 4.69 -21.65
C ASP A 72 -4.40 3.56 -21.47
N VAL A 73 -5.68 3.92 -21.34
CA VAL A 73 -6.79 2.96 -21.17
C VAL A 73 -7.47 2.60 -22.49
N THR A 74 -7.11 3.27 -23.57
CA THR A 74 -7.66 3.01 -24.91
C THR A 74 -6.72 2.20 -25.79
N GLY A 75 -5.43 2.09 -25.42
CA GLY A 75 -4.40 1.39 -26.19
C GLY A 75 -3.96 2.15 -27.43
N ASN A 76 -4.21 3.45 -27.49
CA ASN A 76 -3.86 4.29 -28.64
C ASN A 76 -2.46 4.92 -28.54
N GLY A 77 -1.74 4.67 -27.43
CA GLY A 77 -0.41 5.20 -27.15
C GLY A 77 -0.39 6.62 -26.62
N THR A 78 -1.55 7.18 -26.21
CA THR A 78 -1.67 8.45 -25.47
C THR A 78 -2.29 8.23 -24.10
N LEU A 79 -2.10 9.17 -23.18
CA LEU A 79 -2.69 9.06 -21.84
C LEU A 79 -4.08 9.68 -21.81
N GLU A 80 -5.05 8.92 -21.37
CA GLU A 80 -6.36 9.46 -20.98
C GLU A 80 -6.26 10.17 -19.62
N ILE A 81 -7.10 11.18 -19.43
CA ILE A 81 -7.28 11.91 -18.17
C ILE A 81 -8.43 11.27 -17.42
N LEU A 82 -8.11 10.56 -16.33
CA LEU A 82 -9.10 9.97 -15.43
C LEU A 82 -9.29 10.94 -14.26
N SER A 83 -10.46 11.50 -14.11
CA SER A 83 -10.75 12.50 -13.09
C SER A 83 -11.95 12.10 -12.23
N GLY A 84 -11.74 12.14 -10.93
CA GLY A 84 -12.71 11.79 -9.90
C GLY A 84 -13.43 13.02 -9.35
N TYR A 85 -14.74 12.91 -9.13
CA TYR A 85 -15.56 14.03 -8.72
C TYR A 85 -16.51 13.65 -7.59
N THR A 86 -16.60 14.53 -6.60
CA THR A 86 -17.60 14.46 -5.54
C THR A 86 -18.87 15.18 -5.99
N THR A 87 -20.02 14.51 -5.90
CA THR A 87 -21.33 15.10 -6.20
C THR A 87 -22.06 15.54 -4.94
N TYR A 88 -23.13 16.31 -5.11
CA TYR A 88 -23.89 16.81 -3.96
C TYR A 88 -24.66 15.66 -3.30
N ASN A 89 -24.56 15.56 -1.95
CA ASN A 89 -25.21 14.53 -1.14
C ASN A 89 -24.84 13.07 -1.48
N SER A 90 -23.71 12.83 -2.14
CA SER A 90 -23.22 11.48 -2.43
C SER A 90 -22.12 11.08 -1.44
N SER A 91 -22.17 9.85 -0.96
CA SER A 91 -21.11 9.19 -0.19
C SER A 91 -20.04 8.55 -1.09
N VAL A 92 -20.23 8.58 -2.39
CA VAL A 92 -19.33 8.01 -3.40
C VAL A 92 -18.93 9.07 -4.41
N ASN A 93 -17.76 8.89 -5.00
CA ASN A 93 -17.27 9.73 -6.09
C ASN A 93 -17.68 9.15 -7.45
N ASN A 94 -17.70 9.97 -8.48
CA ASN A 94 -17.93 9.57 -9.87
C ASN A 94 -16.66 9.74 -10.68
N LEU A 95 -16.38 8.79 -11.57
CA LEU A 95 -15.26 8.85 -12.50
C LEU A 95 -15.69 9.47 -13.82
N ALA A 96 -14.88 10.37 -14.39
CA ALA A 96 -14.93 10.80 -15.77
C ALA A 96 -13.60 10.50 -16.46
N CYS A 97 -13.65 10.15 -17.73
CA CYS A 97 -12.49 9.83 -18.55
C CYS A 97 -12.50 10.67 -19.81
N HIS A 98 -11.35 11.23 -20.19
CA HIS A 98 -11.20 12.06 -21.40
C HIS A 98 -9.93 11.62 -22.13
N SER A 99 -10.04 11.34 -23.41
CA SER A 99 -8.89 11.13 -24.29
C SER A 99 -8.37 12.47 -24.83
N TYR A 100 -7.07 12.53 -25.08
CA TYR A 100 -6.39 13.67 -25.69
C TYR A 100 -5.63 13.22 -26.93
N SER A 101 -5.74 13.96 -28.02
CA SER A 101 -4.96 13.72 -29.23
C SER A 101 -4.88 14.96 -30.08
N GLY A 102 -3.65 15.40 -30.44
CA GLY A 102 -3.41 16.48 -31.38
C GLY A 102 -4.07 17.82 -31.01
N GLY A 103 -4.09 18.17 -29.73
CA GLY A 103 -4.70 19.40 -29.22
C GLY A 103 -6.22 19.33 -29.06
N LYS A 104 -6.83 18.14 -29.16
CA LYS A 104 -8.27 17.94 -28.97
C LYS A 104 -8.52 16.96 -27.83
N THR A 105 -9.40 17.36 -26.90
CA THR A 105 -9.90 16.51 -25.80
C THR A 105 -11.30 16.01 -26.14
N THR A 106 -11.56 14.72 -25.86
CA THR A 106 -12.87 14.09 -26.13
C THR A 106 -13.27 13.24 -24.93
N GLY A 107 -14.48 13.42 -24.41
CA GLY A 107 -15.00 12.62 -23.31
C GLY A 107 -15.33 11.18 -23.74
N LEU A 108 -14.95 10.23 -22.90
CA LEU A 108 -15.36 8.83 -22.98
C LEU A 108 -16.51 8.60 -22.00
N THR A 109 -17.47 7.76 -22.39
CA THR A 109 -18.57 7.43 -21.48
C THR A 109 -18.06 6.50 -20.38
N VAL A 110 -18.28 6.89 -19.12
CA VAL A 110 -18.00 6.08 -17.92
C VAL A 110 -19.19 6.24 -16.98
N GLU A 111 -19.95 5.17 -16.77
CA GLU A 111 -21.08 5.16 -15.83
C GLU A 111 -20.68 4.38 -14.59
N SER A 112 -19.86 4.98 -13.72
CA SER A 112 -19.38 4.27 -12.54
C SER A 112 -19.05 5.21 -11.39
N SER A 113 -19.59 4.86 -10.22
CA SER A 113 -19.21 5.44 -8.94
C SER A 113 -18.11 4.60 -8.29
N TYR A 114 -17.34 5.21 -7.41
CA TYR A 114 -16.22 4.55 -6.75
C TYR A 114 -15.95 5.14 -5.35
N SER A 115 -15.23 4.38 -4.52
CA SER A 115 -14.61 4.86 -3.29
C SER A 115 -13.10 5.12 -3.48
N SER A 116 -12.45 4.32 -4.35
CA SER A 116 -11.08 4.52 -4.83
C SER A 116 -10.91 3.84 -6.19
N PHE A 117 -9.90 4.21 -6.98
CA PHE A 117 -9.55 3.50 -8.21
C PHE A 117 -8.05 3.42 -8.41
N TYR A 118 -7.63 2.50 -9.27
CA TYR A 118 -6.24 2.31 -9.70
C TYR A 118 -6.19 1.91 -11.17
N CYS A 119 -5.18 2.42 -11.90
CA CYS A 119 -4.98 2.10 -13.31
C CYS A 119 -3.70 1.29 -13.48
N ALA A 120 -3.79 0.11 -14.10
CA ALA A 120 -2.66 -0.72 -14.48
C ALA A 120 -3.10 -1.75 -15.54
N ASP A 121 -2.14 -2.38 -16.20
CA ASP A 121 -2.38 -3.53 -17.07
C ASP A 121 -2.63 -4.78 -16.23
N PHE A 122 -3.90 -5.08 -15.93
CA PHE A 122 -4.29 -6.20 -15.09
C PHE A 122 -4.47 -7.51 -15.87
N ASP A 123 -4.71 -7.46 -17.18
CA ASP A 123 -4.88 -8.67 -18.00
C ASP A 123 -3.64 -9.03 -18.82
N GLY A 124 -2.58 -8.22 -18.77
CA GLY A 124 -1.29 -8.48 -19.41
C GLY A 124 -1.29 -8.24 -20.94
N ASN A 125 -2.23 -7.42 -21.44
CA ASN A 125 -2.35 -7.14 -22.86
C ASN A 125 -1.57 -5.89 -23.32
N GLY A 126 -0.96 -5.15 -22.39
CA GLY A 126 -0.20 -3.93 -22.63
C GLY A 126 -1.04 -2.65 -22.61
N ILE A 127 -2.34 -2.74 -22.34
CA ILE A 127 -3.27 -1.62 -22.20
C ILE A 127 -3.71 -1.55 -20.73
N ASN A 128 -3.82 -0.35 -20.16
CA ASN A 128 -4.25 -0.24 -18.78
C ASN A 128 -5.76 -0.41 -18.65
N GLU A 129 -6.19 -1.17 -17.66
CA GLU A 129 -7.55 -1.18 -17.17
C GLU A 129 -7.73 -0.26 -15.98
N VAL A 130 -8.97 0.10 -15.69
CA VAL A 130 -9.35 0.85 -14.50
C VAL A 130 -9.99 -0.08 -13.48
N MET A 131 -9.33 -0.31 -12.36
CA MET A 131 -9.89 -1.06 -11.24
C MET A 131 -10.61 -0.10 -10.30
N LEU A 132 -11.95 -0.15 -10.29
CA LEU A 132 -12.78 0.62 -9.36
C LEU A 132 -13.02 -0.19 -8.09
N LEU A 133 -12.80 0.44 -6.94
CA LEU A 133 -13.07 -0.12 -5.62
C LEU A 133 -14.26 0.60 -4.99
N SER A 134 -15.25 -0.16 -4.53
CA SER A 134 -16.41 0.36 -3.83
C SER A 134 -16.45 -0.21 -2.41
N LEU A 135 -16.57 0.64 -1.43
CA LEU A 135 -16.83 0.25 -0.05
C LEU A 135 -18.30 -0.12 0.12
N TYR A 136 -18.58 -1.00 1.09
CA TYR A 136 -19.97 -1.33 1.45
C TYR A 136 -20.73 -0.09 1.92
N ASN A 137 -21.93 0.05 1.44
CA ASN A 137 -22.93 1.00 1.94
C ASN A 137 -24.34 0.38 1.85
N THR A 138 -25.37 1.11 2.29
CA THR A 138 -26.74 0.61 2.32
C THR A 138 -27.34 0.28 0.95
N GLU A 139 -26.70 0.73 -0.13
CA GLU A 139 -27.20 0.58 -1.50
C GLU A 139 -26.30 -0.35 -2.35
N ASN A 140 -25.02 -0.52 -1.95
CA ASN A 140 -24.03 -1.24 -2.74
C ASN A 140 -23.18 -2.18 -1.88
N ASP A 141 -22.86 -3.34 -2.43
CA ASP A 141 -21.88 -4.28 -1.88
C ASP A 141 -20.45 -3.71 -2.00
N ALA A 142 -19.54 -4.18 -1.13
CA ALA A 142 -18.12 -3.94 -1.29
C ALA A 142 -17.60 -4.77 -2.48
N THR A 143 -17.05 -4.09 -3.49
CA THR A 143 -16.61 -4.75 -4.74
C THR A 143 -15.37 -4.11 -5.34
N ALA A 144 -14.60 -4.91 -6.07
CA ALA A 144 -13.66 -4.45 -7.08
C ALA A 144 -14.25 -4.74 -8.47
N ASN A 145 -14.23 -3.74 -9.36
CA ASN A 145 -14.78 -3.80 -10.70
C ASN A 145 -13.75 -3.34 -11.73
N MET A 146 -13.38 -4.20 -12.64
CA MET A 146 -12.44 -3.91 -13.72
C MET A 146 -13.17 -3.35 -14.93
N LEU A 147 -12.83 -2.11 -15.29
CA LEU A 147 -13.32 -1.48 -16.50
C LEU A 147 -12.29 -1.59 -17.62
N VAL A 148 -12.78 -1.87 -18.81
CA VAL A 148 -12.00 -1.93 -20.06
C VAL A 148 -12.63 -1.03 -21.12
N TYR A 149 -11.81 -0.56 -22.06
CA TYR A 149 -12.28 0.27 -23.15
C TYR A 149 -12.95 -0.54 -24.27
N SER A 150 -14.01 0.02 -24.84
CA SER A 150 -14.64 -0.46 -26.07
C SER A 150 -14.60 0.62 -27.13
N GLU A 151 -13.83 0.41 -28.20
CA GLU A 151 -13.76 1.32 -29.34
C GLU A 151 -15.13 1.47 -30.02
N GLU A 152 -15.88 0.36 -30.20
CA GLU A 152 -17.20 0.37 -30.83
C GLU A 152 -18.20 1.27 -30.11
N ARG A 153 -18.14 1.31 -28.76
CA ARG A 153 -19.07 2.06 -27.91
C ARG A 153 -18.50 3.40 -27.47
N ASN A 154 -17.22 3.64 -27.67
CA ASN A 154 -16.46 4.78 -27.14
C ASN A 154 -16.67 4.95 -25.62
N CYS A 155 -16.54 3.87 -24.86
CA CYS A 155 -16.80 3.86 -23.42
C CYS A 155 -15.88 2.90 -22.66
N LEU A 156 -15.68 3.20 -21.37
CA LEU A 156 -15.19 2.24 -20.40
C LEU A 156 -16.39 1.44 -19.84
N TYR A 157 -16.33 0.13 -19.90
CA TYR A 157 -17.40 -0.76 -19.42
C TYR A 157 -16.85 -1.83 -18.47
N SER A 158 -17.71 -2.32 -17.58
CA SER A 158 -17.38 -3.37 -16.63
C SER A 158 -17.13 -4.71 -17.35
N LYS A 159 -15.90 -5.22 -17.27
CA LYS A 159 -15.51 -6.55 -17.78
C LYS A 159 -15.76 -7.63 -16.74
N SER A 160 -15.43 -7.36 -15.48
CA SER A 160 -15.60 -8.30 -14.38
C SER A 160 -15.66 -7.60 -13.04
N THR A 161 -16.41 -8.19 -12.11
CA THR A 161 -16.57 -7.69 -10.74
C THR A 161 -16.32 -8.82 -9.74
N VAL A 162 -15.65 -8.52 -8.62
CA VAL A 162 -15.44 -9.45 -7.52
C VAL A 162 -15.81 -8.79 -6.19
N LYS A 163 -16.29 -9.57 -5.23
CA LYS A 163 -16.60 -9.10 -3.88
C LYS A 163 -15.32 -8.78 -3.09
N MET A 164 -15.44 -7.75 -2.26
CA MET A 164 -14.46 -7.37 -1.26
C MET A 164 -15.04 -7.52 0.16
N ASP A 165 -14.18 -7.41 1.17
CA ASP A 165 -14.62 -7.47 2.57
C ASP A 165 -15.49 -6.25 2.92
N PRO A 166 -16.77 -6.45 3.26
CA PRO A 166 -17.70 -5.37 3.57
C PRO A 166 -17.40 -4.64 4.88
N ASN A 167 -16.48 -5.16 5.71
CA ASN A 167 -16.05 -4.51 6.95
C ASN A 167 -14.96 -3.45 6.72
N ILE A 168 -14.38 -3.36 5.52
CA ILE A 168 -13.45 -2.29 5.17
C ILE A 168 -14.21 -0.97 5.11
N THR A 169 -13.78 0.00 5.91
CA THR A 169 -14.38 1.34 6.00
C THR A 169 -13.59 2.41 5.26
N ARG A 170 -12.30 2.15 5.03
CA ARG A 170 -11.40 3.03 4.25
C ARG A 170 -10.23 2.22 3.70
N PHE A 171 -9.62 2.71 2.64
CA PHE A 171 -8.37 2.18 2.10
C PHE A 171 -7.19 2.95 2.72
N LYS A 172 -6.16 2.24 3.20
CA LYS A 172 -4.91 2.81 3.69
C LYS A 172 -3.90 2.96 2.58
N ASN A 173 -3.75 1.91 1.76
CA ASN A 173 -2.82 1.86 0.65
C ASN A 173 -3.37 1.03 -0.51
N LEU A 174 -3.01 1.43 -1.72
CA LEU A 174 -3.22 0.69 -2.96
C LEU A 174 -1.88 0.61 -3.68
N SER A 175 -1.44 -0.59 -3.99
CA SER A 175 -0.22 -0.83 -4.73
C SER A 175 -0.41 -1.95 -5.74
N VAL A 176 0.45 -2.00 -6.74
CA VAL A 176 0.42 -3.04 -7.76
C VAL A 176 1.69 -3.86 -7.67
N THR A 177 1.56 -5.17 -7.75
CA THR A 177 2.68 -6.11 -7.81
C THR A 177 2.59 -6.94 -9.07
N ALA A 178 3.74 -7.21 -9.68
CA ALA A 178 3.82 -8.18 -10.77
C ALA A 178 3.61 -9.60 -10.22
N THR A 179 2.91 -10.44 -10.97
CA THR A 179 2.75 -11.86 -10.66
C THR A 179 3.65 -12.71 -11.57
N GLU A 180 3.79 -13.98 -11.25
CA GLU A 180 4.60 -14.92 -12.05
C GLU A 180 4.13 -15.07 -13.51
N ASN A 181 2.90 -14.67 -13.81
CA ASN A 181 2.34 -14.70 -15.17
C ASN A 181 2.55 -13.39 -15.94
N SER A 182 3.40 -12.49 -15.46
CA SER A 182 3.64 -11.15 -16.03
C SER A 182 2.38 -10.28 -16.11
N GLN A 183 1.40 -10.56 -15.26
CA GLN A 183 0.21 -9.75 -15.04
C GLN A 183 0.39 -8.92 -13.76
N ASN A 184 -0.44 -7.93 -13.58
CA ASN A 184 -0.47 -7.16 -12.34
C ASN A 184 -1.60 -7.62 -11.43
N ALA A 185 -1.32 -7.68 -10.13
CA ALA A 185 -2.32 -7.81 -9.08
C ALA A 185 -2.41 -6.52 -8.27
N LEU A 186 -3.61 -6.06 -7.97
CA LEU A 186 -3.83 -4.92 -7.07
C LEU A 186 -3.82 -5.42 -5.63
N ILE A 187 -2.91 -4.90 -4.84
CA ILE A 187 -2.84 -5.07 -3.40
C ILE A 187 -3.63 -3.96 -2.74
N VAL A 188 -4.57 -4.31 -1.88
CA VAL A 188 -5.45 -3.38 -1.17
C VAL A 188 -5.27 -3.55 0.33
N ASP A 189 -4.60 -2.60 0.97
CA ASP A 189 -4.59 -2.49 2.43
C ASP A 189 -5.82 -1.69 2.87
N GLY A 190 -6.82 -2.41 3.35
CA GLY A 190 -8.05 -1.87 3.89
C GLY A 190 -7.99 -1.73 5.41
N CYS A 191 -8.83 -0.87 5.96
CA CYS A 191 -8.94 -0.61 7.38
C CYS A 191 -10.35 -0.85 7.87
N PHE A 192 -10.49 -1.61 8.94
CA PHE A 192 -11.77 -1.83 9.63
C PHE A 192 -12.12 -0.66 10.57
N ALA A 193 -13.32 -0.64 11.09
CA ALA A 193 -13.78 0.41 12.01
C ALA A 193 -13.03 0.45 13.36
N ASN A 194 -12.38 -0.65 13.74
CA ASN A 194 -11.52 -0.74 14.93
C ASN A 194 -10.04 -0.45 14.65
N ASP A 195 -9.74 0.12 13.49
CA ASP A 195 -8.40 0.43 12.98
C ASP A 195 -7.52 -0.78 12.62
N ASP A 196 -8.01 -2.01 12.72
CA ASP A 196 -7.30 -3.18 12.18
C ASP A 196 -7.10 -3.04 10.68
N THR A 197 -5.94 -3.41 10.21
CA THR A 197 -5.60 -3.48 8.79
C THR A 197 -5.86 -4.90 8.25
N VAL A 198 -6.39 -4.98 7.03
CA VAL A 198 -6.56 -6.23 6.30
C VAL A 198 -6.10 -6.05 4.86
N THR A 199 -5.39 -7.04 4.32
CA THR A 199 -4.95 -7.01 2.93
C THR A 199 -5.86 -7.89 2.07
N GLN A 200 -6.24 -7.39 0.91
CA GLN A 200 -6.89 -8.12 -0.16
C GLN A 200 -6.06 -8.05 -1.44
N ILE A 201 -6.13 -9.08 -2.26
CA ILE A 201 -5.42 -9.17 -3.52
C ILE A 201 -6.45 -9.35 -4.62
N ILE A 202 -6.48 -8.40 -5.55
CA ILE A 202 -7.39 -8.43 -6.69
C ILE A 202 -6.57 -8.64 -7.95
N TYR A 203 -6.83 -9.74 -8.67
CA TYR A 203 -6.19 -10.03 -9.94
C TYR A 203 -7.18 -10.55 -10.98
N PHE A 204 -6.85 -10.39 -12.25
CA PHE A 204 -7.67 -10.91 -13.33
C PHE A 204 -7.15 -12.28 -13.77
N ASN A 205 -8.03 -13.30 -13.70
CA ASN A 205 -7.72 -14.64 -14.20
C ASN A 205 -8.08 -14.71 -15.70
N ASN A 206 -7.07 -14.71 -16.57
CA ASN A 206 -7.26 -14.72 -18.02
C ASN A 206 -7.94 -15.98 -18.54
N GLU A 207 -7.67 -17.14 -17.94
CA GLU A 207 -8.27 -18.41 -18.40
C GLU A 207 -9.77 -18.44 -18.16
N LEU A 208 -10.21 -17.92 -16.99
CA LEU A 208 -11.62 -17.87 -16.60
C LEU A 208 -12.29 -16.56 -17.03
N SER A 209 -11.52 -15.55 -17.44
CA SER A 209 -11.98 -14.19 -17.76
C SER A 209 -12.77 -13.53 -16.61
N VAL A 210 -12.28 -13.68 -15.37
CA VAL A 210 -12.92 -13.14 -14.16
C VAL A 210 -11.90 -12.54 -13.19
N LEU A 211 -12.33 -11.54 -12.43
CA LEU A 211 -11.60 -11.07 -11.27
C LEU A 211 -11.65 -12.09 -10.12
N ARG A 212 -10.55 -12.17 -9.38
CA ARG A 212 -10.39 -13.02 -8.21
C ARG A 212 -9.94 -12.18 -7.01
N ASN A 213 -10.38 -12.59 -5.81
CA ASN A 213 -9.94 -12.07 -4.52
C ASN A 213 -9.72 -13.25 -3.56
N PRO A 214 -8.58 -13.95 -3.65
CA PRO A 214 -8.38 -15.22 -2.96
C PRO A 214 -8.25 -15.10 -1.45
N LEU A 215 -7.82 -13.95 -0.93
CA LEU A 215 -7.66 -13.74 0.51
C LEU A 215 -8.99 -13.41 1.21
N PHE A 216 -10.02 -13.01 0.48
CA PHE A 216 -11.33 -12.74 1.06
C PHE A 216 -12.23 -13.98 0.99
N LYS A 217 -12.69 -14.42 2.16
CA LYS A 217 -13.69 -15.49 2.31
C LYS A 217 -14.75 -15.02 3.29
N GLU A 218 -16.03 -15.04 2.89
CA GLU A 218 -17.14 -14.46 3.67
C GLU A 218 -17.27 -14.99 5.11
N LYS A 219 -16.77 -16.21 5.38
CA LYS A 219 -16.94 -16.88 6.68
C LYS A 219 -15.66 -17.06 7.47
N ASP A 220 -14.53 -16.83 6.87
CA ASP A 220 -13.23 -17.07 7.48
C ASP A 220 -12.54 -15.74 7.80
N LYS A 221 -11.83 -15.69 8.93
CA LYS A 221 -10.99 -14.56 9.23
C LYS A 221 -9.86 -14.51 8.19
N ASN A 222 -9.65 -13.33 7.61
CA ASN A 222 -8.52 -13.11 6.71
C ASN A 222 -7.20 -13.21 7.51
N ILE A 223 -6.27 -14.04 7.04
CA ILE A 223 -4.99 -14.29 7.71
C ILE A 223 -4.11 -13.03 7.80
N THR A 224 -4.34 -12.05 6.94
CA THR A 224 -3.59 -10.77 6.93
C THR A 224 -4.18 -9.73 7.89
N GLN A 225 -5.31 -10.03 8.58
CA GLN A 225 -5.89 -9.09 9.54
C GLN A 225 -4.96 -8.88 10.74
N ARG A 226 -4.59 -7.64 10.98
CA ARG A 226 -3.62 -7.21 11.99
C ARG A 226 -3.98 -5.89 12.64
N SER A 227 -3.68 -5.74 13.91
CA SER A 227 -3.82 -4.48 14.65
C SER A 227 -2.57 -3.58 14.53
N ALA A 228 -1.44 -4.15 14.07
CA ALA A 228 -0.24 -3.37 13.78
C ALA A 228 -0.41 -2.54 12.50
N ASP A 229 0.14 -1.33 12.49
CA ASP A 229 0.10 -0.43 11.33
C ASP A 229 1.23 -0.76 10.34
N VAL A 230 1.25 -2.00 9.88
CA VAL A 230 2.19 -2.51 8.86
C VAL A 230 1.43 -2.59 7.55
N LEU A 231 1.94 -1.96 6.50
CA LEU A 231 1.39 -2.01 5.16
C LEU A 231 2.19 -2.98 4.28
N CYS A 232 1.60 -3.39 3.16
CA CYS A 232 2.30 -4.12 2.13
C CYS A 232 3.38 -3.24 1.50
N ALA A 233 4.58 -3.78 1.29
CA ALA A 233 5.73 -3.03 0.78
C ALA A 233 6.72 -3.96 0.07
N ASP A 234 7.51 -3.43 -0.85
CA ASP A 234 8.70 -4.09 -1.38
C ASP A 234 9.83 -3.96 -0.34
N ILE A 235 10.05 -5.03 0.45
CA ILE A 235 10.99 -5.01 1.58
C ILE A 235 12.42 -5.37 1.18
N ASN A 236 12.59 -5.93 0.00
CA ASN A 236 13.88 -6.45 -0.49
C ASN A 236 14.38 -5.73 -1.75
N ASN A 237 13.62 -4.77 -2.30
CA ASN A 237 13.88 -3.99 -3.52
C ASN A 237 13.96 -4.85 -4.79
N ASP A 238 13.13 -5.89 -4.89
CA ASP A 238 13.00 -6.72 -6.08
C ASP A 238 11.82 -6.32 -6.99
N SER A 239 11.10 -5.24 -6.64
CA SER A 239 9.91 -4.72 -7.31
C SER A 239 8.67 -5.60 -7.18
N VAL A 240 8.69 -6.59 -6.30
CA VAL A 240 7.51 -7.34 -5.88
C VAL A 240 7.06 -6.82 -4.51
N ILE A 241 5.77 -6.67 -4.32
CA ILE A 241 5.23 -6.21 -3.03
C ILE A 241 4.99 -7.40 -2.12
N GLU A 242 5.64 -7.41 -0.95
CA GLU A 242 5.39 -8.39 0.08
C GLU A 242 4.18 -8.01 0.94
N ILE A 243 3.49 -9.07 1.38
CA ILE A 243 2.26 -9.02 2.15
C ILE A 243 2.57 -9.47 3.58
N PRO A 244 2.33 -8.62 4.60
CA PRO A 244 2.60 -8.97 5.97
C PRO A 244 1.48 -9.81 6.58
N VAL A 245 1.87 -10.88 7.26
CA VAL A 245 1.03 -11.65 8.20
C VAL A 245 1.63 -11.46 9.59
N VAL A 246 0.88 -10.86 10.50
CA VAL A 246 1.40 -10.44 11.82
C VAL A 246 0.79 -11.28 12.93
N ASN A 247 1.65 -11.91 13.72
CA ASN A 247 1.26 -12.75 14.85
C ASN A 247 2.03 -12.36 16.10
N GLN A 248 1.35 -12.33 17.25
CA GLN A 248 2.03 -12.11 18.53
C GLN A 248 2.88 -13.32 18.88
N LEU A 249 4.10 -13.07 19.34
CA LEU A 249 5.00 -14.13 19.80
C LEU A 249 4.50 -14.81 21.09
N PRO A 250 4.97 -16.02 21.42
CA PRO A 250 4.54 -16.74 22.59
C PRO A 250 4.71 -15.95 23.89
N SER A 251 3.74 -16.11 24.81
CA SER A 251 3.74 -15.50 26.14
C SER A 251 3.03 -16.40 27.15
N ALA A 252 3.38 -16.28 28.43
CA ALA A 252 2.67 -16.98 29.49
C ALA A 252 1.23 -16.46 29.63
N SER A 253 0.32 -17.29 30.14
CA SER A 253 -1.11 -16.96 30.23
C SER A 253 -1.42 -15.80 31.18
N ASP A 254 -0.57 -15.59 32.16
CA ASP A 254 -0.67 -14.58 33.23
C ASP A 254 0.28 -13.38 33.00
N GLU A 255 1.01 -13.37 31.88
CA GLU A 255 1.95 -12.30 31.53
C GLU A 255 1.20 -11.07 30.95
N ASP A 256 1.70 -9.87 31.28
CA ASP A 256 1.30 -8.65 30.56
C ASP A 256 1.81 -8.69 29.12
N LYS A 257 0.88 -8.84 28.18
CA LYS A 257 1.18 -8.98 26.77
C LYS A 257 1.58 -7.67 26.07
N SER A 258 1.52 -6.54 26.77
CA SER A 258 1.85 -5.22 26.18
C SER A 258 3.30 -5.06 25.76
N ASN A 259 4.20 -5.88 26.34
CA ASN A 259 5.62 -5.89 26.01
C ASN A 259 6.05 -7.06 25.13
N VAL A 260 5.12 -7.96 24.79
CA VAL A 260 5.41 -9.10 23.89
C VAL A 260 5.42 -8.61 22.46
N ALA A 261 6.50 -8.85 21.75
CA ALA A 261 6.64 -8.45 20.36
C ALA A 261 5.70 -9.21 19.42
N TYR A 262 5.44 -8.62 18.28
CA TYR A 262 4.79 -9.26 17.15
C TYR A 262 5.86 -9.67 16.13
N LYS A 263 5.68 -10.85 15.55
CA LYS A 263 6.41 -11.32 14.40
C LYS A 263 5.64 -10.93 13.13
N THR A 264 6.29 -10.27 12.20
CA THR A 264 5.79 -9.97 10.87
C THR A 264 6.39 -10.97 9.88
N SER A 265 5.56 -11.86 9.36
CA SER A 265 5.93 -12.78 8.28
C SER A 265 5.62 -12.14 6.93
N TRP A 266 6.65 -11.86 6.16
CA TRP A 266 6.55 -11.29 4.84
C TRP A 266 6.37 -12.36 3.78
N ASN A 267 5.41 -12.16 2.86
CA ASN A 267 5.02 -13.17 1.89
C ASN A 267 4.82 -12.54 0.51
N THR A 268 5.17 -13.24 -0.55
CA THR A 268 4.76 -12.90 -1.91
C THR A 268 3.51 -13.66 -2.30
N PHE A 269 2.70 -13.08 -3.17
CA PHE A 269 1.51 -13.73 -3.70
C PHE A 269 1.85 -14.58 -4.92
N TYR A 270 1.45 -15.83 -4.90
CA TYR A 270 1.57 -16.78 -5.99
C TYR A 270 0.22 -16.98 -6.66
N GLN A 271 0.02 -16.36 -7.82
CA GLN A 271 -1.28 -16.31 -8.52
C GLN A 271 -1.77 -17.70 -8.94
N GLN A 272 -0.88 -18.56 -9.44
CA GLN A 272 -1.25 -19.88 -9.97
C GLN A 272 -1.88 -20.79 -8.91
N SER A 273 -1.42 -20.73 -7.67
CA SER A 273 -1.92 -21.55 -6.56
C SER A 273 -2.80 -20.76 -5.59
N GLU A 274 -2.93 -19.45 -5.76
CA GLU A 274 -3.65 -18.51 -4.88
C GLU A 274 -3.18 -18.58 -3.42
N ILE A 275 -1.86 -18.74 -3.20
CA ILE A 275 -1.26 -18.80 -1.86
C ILE A 275 -0.31 -17.64 -1.60
N LEU A 276 -0.08 -17.39 -0.32
CA LEU A 276 1.03 -16.56 0.15
C LEU A 276 2.24 -17.46 0.38
N ASN A 277 3.35 -17.12 -0.28
CA ASN A 277 4.63 -17.81 -0.17
C ASN A 277 5.55 -17.02 0.76
N HIS A 278 5.96 -17.65 1.86
CA HIS A 278 6.81 -17.03 2.88
C HIS A 278 8.19 -16.67 2.33
N ILE A 279 8.65 -15.45 2.66
CA ILE A 279 9.95 -14.90 2.26
C ILE A 279 10.85 -14.72 3.46
N SER A 280 10.38 -14.03 4.50
CA SER A 280 11.17 -13.77 5.71
C SER A 280 10.28 -13.40 6.89
N ASP A 281 10.83 -13.56 8.09
CA ASP A 281 10.21 -13.10 9.33
C ASP A 281 11.00 -11.93 9.93
N GLN A 282 10.29 -10.92 10.45
CA GLN A 282 10.90 -9.78 11.11
C GLN A 282 10.22 -9.46 12.43
N ILE A 283 11.00 -8.97 13.39
CA ILE A 283 10.52 -8.28 14.57
C ILE A 283 10.81 -6.79 14.38
N ILE A 284 9.78 -5.96 14.50
CA ILE A 284 9.86 -4.53 14.20
C ILE A 284 9.70 -3.73 15.48
N ASP A 285 10.64 -2.86 15.77
CA ASP A 285 10.57 -1.84 16.83
C ASP A 285 10.26 -0.48 16.20
N TYR A 286 8.98 -0.12 16.18
CA TYR A 286 8.52 1.15 15.62
C TYR A 286 8.93 2.35 16.47
N ASP A 287 9.03 2.17 17.80
CA ASP A 287 9.38 3.25 18.72
C ASP A 287 10.84 3.70 18.51
N ASN A 288 11.72 2.76 18.18
CA ASN A 288 13.14 3.00 17.97
C ASN A 288 13.57 2.96 16.48
N GLY A 289 12.66 2.67 15.55
CA GLY A 289 12.87 2.82 14.11
C GLY A 289 13.80 1.77 13.49
N TYR A 290 13.75 0.51 13.94
CA TYR A 290 14.54 -0.58 13.37
C TYR A 290 13.79 -1.92 13.35
N SER A 291 14.29 -2.85 12.58
CA SER A 291 13.82 -4.24 12.54
C SER A 291 14.99 -5.23 12.67
N PHE A 292 14.64 -6.43 13.10
CA PHE A 292 15.53 -7.58 13.15
C PHE A 292 14.94 -8.71 12.33
N THR A 293 15.65 -9.20 11.32
CA THR A 293 15.25 -10.37 10.52
C THR A 293 15.52 -11.63 11.33
N VAL A 294 14.48 -12.42 11.56
CA VAL A 294 14.56 -13.66 12.32
C VAL A 294 15.37 -14.69 11.54
N PRO A 295 16.38 -15.36 12.17
CA PRO A 295 17.17 -16.39 11.50
C PRO A 295 16.30 -17.56 10.98
N GLU A 296 16.57 -18.05 9.77
CA GLU A 296 15.81 -19.16 9.13
C GLU A 296 15.76 -20.45 10.01
N GLY A 297 16.75 -20.65 10.85
CA GLY A 297 16.80 -21.81 11.76
C GLY A 297 15.91 -21.71 12.99
N TRP A 298 15.31 -20.54 13.25
CA TRP A 298 14.44 -20.35 14.40
C TRP A 298 13.01 -20.81 14.09
N ILE A 299 12.52 -21.76 14.88
CA ILE A 299 11.19 -22.37 14.68
C ILE A 299 10.18 -21.64 15.54
N ASP A 300 8.99 -21.36 15.00
CA ASP A 300 7.87 -20.79 15.75
C ASP A 300 7.57 -21.58 17.01
N GLY A 301 7.44 -20.87 18.12
CA GLY A 301 7.20 -21.47 19.43
C GLY A 301 8.46 -21.92 20.17
N THR A 302 9.67 -21.72 19.62
CA THR A 302 10.94 -22.00 20.32
C THR A 302 11.61 -20.74 20.85
N TYR A 303 11.16 -19.56 20.43
CA TYR A 303 11.68 -18.26 20.87
C TYR A 303 10.55 -17.27 21.13
N THR A 304 10.90 -16.20 21.81
CA THR A 304 10.02 -15.05 22.01
C THR A 304 10.84 -13.78 22.20
N VAL A 305 10.20 -12.62 22.04
CA VAL A 305 10.85 -11.31 22.16
C VAL A 305 10.02 -10.40 23.06
N ARG A 306 10.71 -9.64 23.90
CA ARG A 306 10.12 -8.65 24.80
C ARG A 306 10.74 -7.28 24.56
N PHE A 307 9.91 -6.24 24.57
CA PHE A 307 10.36 -4.86 24.58
C PHE A 307 10.56 -4.38 26.02
N ASP A 308 11.80 -4.01 26.35
CA ASP A 308 12.10 -3.26 27.58
C ASP A 308 12.02 -1.77 27.26
N LYS A 309 10.88 -1.16 27.54
CA LYS A 309 10.63 0.26 27.25
C LYS A 309 11.49 1.22 28.07
N GLU A 310 11.91 0.82 29.26
CA GLU A 310 12.78 1.65 30.12
C GLU A 310 14.18 1.74 29.53
N LYS A 311 14.69 0.61 29.04
CA LYS A 311 16.00 0.53 28.39
C LYS A 311 15.98 0.83 26.90
N GLN A 312 14.80 0.93 26.29
CA GLN A 312 14.65 1.00 24.83
C GLN A 312 15.34 -0.18 24.12
N ALA A 313 15.07 -1.39 24.61
CA ALA A 313 15.72 -2.60 24.15
C ALA A 313 14.70 -3.65 23.67
N MET A 314 15.08 -4.35 22.60
CA MET A 314 14.45 -5.57 22.11
C MET A 314 15.23 -6.75 22.64
N CYS A 315 14.62 -7.53 23.53
CA CYS A 315 15.25 -8.64 24.24
C CYS A 315 14.75 -9.98 23.70
N PHE A 316 15.64 -10.82 23.23
CA PHE A 316 15.36 -12.13 22.64
C PHE A 316 15.57 -13.24 23.68
N PHE A 317 14.61 -14.14 23.77
CA PHE A 317 14.61 -15.24 24.73
C PHE A 317 14.25 -16.56 24.05
N GLU A 318 14.79 -17.65 24.60
CA GLU A 318 14.27 -18.97 24.35
C GLU A 318 12.83 -19.08 24.88
N TRP A 319 11.99 -19.86 24.20
CA TRP A 319 10.65 -20.20 24.67
C TRP A 319 10.51 -21.70 24.74
N TYR A 320 10.28 -22.23 25.93
CA TYR A 320 10.18 -23.65 26.14
C TYR A 320 9.04 -24.02 27.09
N ASP A 321 8.18 -24.97 26.65
CA ASP A 321 7.06 -25.53 27.43
C ASP A 321 6.14 -24.49 28.09
N GLY A 322 5.83 -23.43 27.35
CA GLY A 322 4.93 -22.35 27.83
C GLY A 322 5.57 -21.35 28.79
N THR A 323 6.89 -21.36 28.94
CA THR A 323 7.65 -20.49 29.85
C THR A 323 8.79 -19.77 29.14
N LEU A 324 9.14 -18.59 29.69
CA LEU A 324 10.31 -17.82 29.29
C LEU A 324 11.59 -18.56 29.71
N GLY A 325 12.44 -18.86 28.73
CA GLY A 325 13.72 -19.50 28.91
C GLY A 325 14.90 -18.53 29.07
N GLU A 326 16.08 -18.93 28.66
CA GLU A 326 17.30 -18.12 28.75
C GLU A 326 17.24 -16.94 27.77
N LYS A 327 17.89 -15.85 28.13
CA LYS A 327 18.13 -14.71 27.25
C LYS A 327 19.15 -15.08 26.20
N LEU A 328 18.86 -14.81 24.95
CA LEU A 328 19.73 -15.09 23.81
C LEU A 328 20.65 -13.90 23.51
N PHE A 329 20.09 -12.72 23.45
CA PHE A 329 20.76 -11.42 23.31
C PHE A 329 19.75 -10.29 23.45
N GLU A 330 20.24 -9.04 23.42
CA GLU A 330 19.39 -7.86 23.30
C GLU A 330 19.97 -6.86 22.29
N ILE A 331 19.09 -6.10 21.65
CA ILE A 331 19.44 -4.93 20.84
C ILE A 331 18.86 -3.71 21.53
N ARG A 332 19.68 -2.69 21.78
CA ARG A 332 19.28 -1.46 22.45
C ARG A 332 19.52 -0.24 21.57
N ALA A 333 18.60 0.70 21.60
CA ALA A 333 18.76 2.02 21.01
C ALA A 333 19.20 3.02 22.08
N PHE A 334 20.39 3.59 21.92
CA PHE A 334 20.95 4.60 22.80
C PHE A 334 20.78 5.98 22.18
N LYS A 335 20.49 7.00 22.97
CA LYS A 335 20.73 8.38 22.53
C LYS A 335 22.22 8.54 22.26
N LEU A 336 22.56 9.23 21.17
CA LEU A 336 23.96 9.37 20.77
C LEU A 336 24.85 9.98 21.87
N GLU A 337 24.32 10.99 22.60
CA GLU A 337 25.03 11.61 23.72
C GLU A 337 25.36 10.62 24.83
N GLN A 338 24.47 9.69 25.17
CA GLN A 338 24.68 8.63 26.17
C GLN A 338 25.73 7.63 25.71
N TRP A 339 25.65 7.24 24.44
CA TRP A 339 26.62 6.33 23.82
C TRP A 339 28.02 6.92 23.85
N ASP A 340 28.19 8.19 23.46
CA ASP A 340 29.50 8.85 23.30
C ASP A 340 30.21 9.10 24.65
N ILE A 341 29.46 9.23 25.74
CA ILE A 341 30.04 9.37 27.11
C ILE A 341 30.22 8.04 27.83
N GLY A 342 29.84 6.90 27.22
CA GLY A 342 29.95 5.58 27.81
C GLY A 342 28.90 5.26 28.88
N GLU A 343 27.81 5.99 28.94
CA GLU A 343 26.73 5.75 29.91
C GLU A 343 25.96 4.48 29.55
N ASP A 344 26.13 3.43 30.36
CA ASP A 344 25.53 2.09 30.17
C ASP A 344 25.89 1.38 28.84
N SER A 345 26.87 1.89 28.07
CA SER A 345 27.20 1.35 26.74
C SER A 345 28.45 0.46 26.72
N ASP A 346 29.24 0.41 27.79
CA ASP A 346 30.53 -0.33 27.83
C ASP A 346 30.40 -1.84 27.59
N ALA A 347 29.21 -2.42 27.87
CA ALA A 347 28.93 -3.83 27.67
C ALA A 347 28.34 -4.17 26.28
N TYR A 348 28.17 -3.17 25.44
CA TYR A 348 27.49 -3.32 24.15
C TYR A 348 28.43 -3.20 22.96
N THR A 349 28.17 -4.00 21.93
CA THR A 349 28.84 -3.94 20.63
C THR A 349 28.01 -3.13 19.66
N LEU A 350 28.60 -2.12 19.04
CA LEU A 350 27.93 -1.23 18.08
C LEU A 350 27.51 -2.00 16.82
N ILE A 351 26.24 -1.80 16.40
CA ILE A 351 25.71 -2.25 15.10
C ILE A 351 25.75 -1.08 14.11
N TYR A 352 25.08 0.01 14.47
CA TYR A 352 24.90 1.17 13.59
C TYR A 352 24.82 2.47 14.39
N LYS A 353 25.28 3.57 13.80
CA LYS A 353 25.26 4.91 14.39
C LYS A 353 24.65 5.91 13.40
N SER A 354 23.56 6.54 13.80
CA SER A 354 22.95 7.66 13.07
C SER A 354 23.36 9.01 13.68
N ASP A 355 22.80 10.11 13.18
CA ASP A 355 23.03 11.44 13.73
C ASP A 355 22.47 11.64 15.16
N SER A 356 21.54 10.80 15.60
CA SER A 356 20.87 10.94 16.90
C SER A 356 20.89 9.70 17.78
N THR A 357 21.12 8.51 17.20
CA THR A 357 20.94 7.23 17.85
C THR A 357 22.06 6.25 17.53
N ALA A 358 22.56 5.52 18.54
CA ALA A 358 23.44 4.38 18.37
C ALA A 358 22.67 3.10 18.68
N TYR A 359 22.70 2.13 17.77
CA TYR A 359 22.10 0.81 17.93
C TYR A 359 23.22 -0.19 18.23
N ALA A 360 23.05 -0.94 19.31
CA ALA A 360 24.08 -1.86 19.77
C ALA A 360 23.45 -3.09 20.40
N PHE A 361 24.17 -4.20 20.44
CA PHE A 361 23.72 -5.46 21.04
C PHE A 361 24.63 -5.90 22.20
N ALA A 362 24.07 -6.70 23.09
CA ALA A 362 24.79 -7.29 24.23
C ALA A 362 24.19 -8.65 24.61
N ASP A 363 24.83 -9.30 25.59
CA ASP A 363 24.39 -10.55 26.24
C ASP A 363 24.26 -11.75 25.28
N VAL A 364 25.10 -11.86 24.25
CA VAL A 364 25.05 -12.97 23.29
C VAL A 364 25.35 -14.29 23.99
N ASN A 365 24.35 -15.19 24.01
CA ASN A 365 24.46 -16.54 24.60
C ASN A 365 24.89 -17.53 23.50
N GLU A 366 26.20 -17.78 23.41
CA GLU A 366 26.79 -18.68 22.41
C GLU A 366 26.53 -20.15 22.67
N ASP A 367 26.20 -20.53 23.90
CA ASP A 367 26.00 -21.92 24.31
C ASP A 367 24.57 -22.44 24.06
N ASN A 368 23.66 -21.60 23.61
CA ASN A 368 22.27 -21.94 23.34
C ASN A 368 22.07 -22.46 21.90
N ASN A 369 21.12 -23.39 21.72
CA ASN A 369 20.81 -23.96 20.40
C ASN A 369 20.21 -22.91 19.40
N LEU A 370 19.70 -21.80 19.91
CA LEU A 370 19.21 -20.64 19.13
C LEU A 370 20.26 -19.52 19.07
N SER A 371 21.53 -19.83 19.37
CA SER A 371 22.62 -18.85 19.35
C SER A 371 22.75 -18.21 17.94
N VAL A 372 23.06 -16.92 17.93
CA VAL A 372 23.31 -16.14 16.72
C VAL A 372 24.68 -15.48 16.87
N SER A 373 25.50 -15.56 15.84
CA SER A 373 26.81 -14.91 15.90
C SER A 373 26.65 -13.37 15.88
N GLU A 374 27.65 -12.63 16.36
CA GLU A 374 27.67 -11.17 16.31
C GLU A 374 27.52 -10.62 14.88
N ASP A 375 28.14 -11.30 13.91
CA ASP A 375 28.06 -10.89 12.50
C ASP A 375 26.66 -11.12 11.92
N ASP A 376 25.99 -12.21 12.32
CA ASP A 376 24.60 -12.48 11.92
C ASP A 376 23.64 -11.46 12.55
N ILE A 377 23.86 -11.05 13.82
CA ILE A 377 23.07 -9.99 14.46
C ILE A 377 23.20 -8.68 13.69
N LYS A 378 24.42 -8.29 13.29
CA LYS A 378 24.65 -7.09 12.50
C LYS A 378 24.00 -7.16 11.12
N THR A 379 24.02 -8.33 10.48
CA THR A 379 23.42 -8.56 9.16
C THR A 379 21.89 -8.56 9.21
N ALA A 380 21.31 -9.11 10.29
CA ALA A 380 19.86 -9.18 10.48
C ALA A 380 19.23 -7.85 10.88
N PHE A 381 20.01 -6.87 11.33
CA PHE A 381 19.54 -5.55 11.71
C PHE A 381 19.31 -4.66 10.49
N SER A 382 18.20 -3.93 10.48
CA SER A 382 17.89 -2.92 9.46
C SER A 382 17.17 -1.71 10.06
N LEU A 383 17.51 -0.51 9.59
CA LEU A 383 16.72 0.68 9.92
C LEU A 383 15.43 0.70 9.14
N LEU A 384 14.35 1.17 9.77
CA LEU A 384 13.11 1.44 9.04
C LEU A 384 13.31 2.67 8.14
N THR A 385 12.96 2.53 6.88
CA THR A 385 12.94 3.64 5.94
C THR A 385 11.58 4.34 5.96
N VAL A 386 11.53 5.62 5.57
CA VAL A 386 10.27 6.41 5.53
C VAL A 386 9.19 5.76 4.65
N ASN A 387 9.55 4.84 3.78
CA ASN A 387 8.61 4.10 2.93
C ASN A 387 8.00 2.87 3.63
N ASN A 388 8.47 2.53 4.83
CA ASN A 388 8.04 1.34 5.61
C ASN A 388 7.29 1.71 6.89
N ILE A 389 6.90 2.99 7.04
CA ILE A 389 6.15 3.52 8.19
C ILE A 389 4.79 4.03 7.72
#